data_7da3b59bb50ee0c496b05ffe1b241f1b
#
_entry.id   7da3b59bb50ee0c496b05ffe1b241f1b
#
_cell.length_a   1.000
_cell.length_b   1.000
_cell.length_c   1.000
_cell.angle_alpha   90.00
_cell.angle_beta   90.00
_cell.angle_gamma   90.00
#
_symmetry.space_group_name_H-M   'P 1'
#
loop_
_entity.id
_entity.type
_entity.pdbx_description
1 polymer ?
#
loop_
_entity_poly.entity_id
_entity_poly.type
_entity_poly.pdbx_seq_one_letter_code
_entity_poly.pdbx_strand_id
1 'polypeptide(L)'
;MSFKGATINKLNGGLGRTSETDRVICLIGGMTLVGDLAYNTAEELLDISTVEDLGITASTDDTNAELMHYHLSEMFRLAPESTFYLIPVDKTKSIADLVADDALKAAIRSIDGINVLGISGLSTLVADGLTEAIALQGLVSAFESEHLLIDGIFVEGVGGALPIAVADYPDLRSITAPNISYVIAQDPAVAALNAAYAKRAAIGTVLGSVAVRKVHEDIGSVDIEVKPRTRRGEENYSLSSELLGYWLSAALSDGTGFKTLSEAEQTSLTSKGWMYVGSFAEYPGFYLNGCPTAVDKSSDYAYFNNNCIWNKAARIIRKTLIPRVRSKVPTDPTTGQLKSTWVSGAEQSVMNALDPMESAGNIDGKDVYINPVQAISETTPLRVKAQVVVGKIVHEFDVDLGLTDKI
;
A
#
# COMPACT_ATOMS: atom_id res chain seq x y z
N MET A 1 53.78 31.81 -0.75
CA MET A 1 52.34 32.03 -0.58
C MET A 1 51.61 31.05 -1.51
N SER A 2 50.81 30.17 -0.98
CA SER A 2 50.00 29.26 -1.78
C SER A 2 48.73 30.01 -2.21
N PHE A 3 48.48 30.09 -3.52
CA PHE A 3 47.24 30.61 -4.04
C PHE A 3 46.10 29.63 -3.66
N LYS A 4 45.27 30.02 -2.71
CA LYS A 4 44.05 29.23 -2.37
C LYS A 4 42.99 29.49 -3.42
N GLY A 5 42.78 28.51 -4.31
CA GLY A 5 41.64 28.48 -5.23
C GLY A 5 40.36 28.02 -4.52
N ALA A 6 39.25 27.98 -5.24
CA ALA A 6 38.01 27.45 -4.76
C ALA A 6 38.13 25.93 -4.52
N THR A 7 37.82 25.49 -3.32
CA THR A 7 37.74 24.06 -3.00
C THR A 7 36.29 23.62 -3.23
N ILE A 8 36.08 22.69 -4.16
CA ILE A 8 34.76 22.11 -4.43
C ILE A 8 34.70 20.77 -3.68
N ASN A 9 33.89 20.72 -2.65
CA ASN A 9 33.63 19.48 -1.92
C ASN A 9 32.45 18.73 -2.57
N LYS A 10 32.64 17.43 -2.83
CA LYS A 10 31.50 16.57 -3.19
C LYS A 10 30.62 16.38 -1.96
N LEU A 11 29.41 16.93 -2.01
CA LEU A 11 28.36 16.59 -1.05
C LEU A 11 27.67 15.30 -1.54
N ASN A 12 27.65 14.30 -0.70
CA ASN A 12 26.90 13.07 -0.93
C ASN A 12 25.45 13.31 -0.46
N GLY A 13 24.46 12.82 -1.22
CA GLY A 13 23.04 12.96 -0.86
C GLY A 13 22.26 14.05 -1.62
N GLY A 14 22.93 14.92 -2.41
CA GLY A 14 22.25 15.93 -3.24
C GLY A 14 21.62 15.40 -4.53
N LEU A 15 21.90 14.15 -4.89
CA LEU A 15 21.15 13.37 -5.88
C LEU A 15 20.09 12.50 -5.16
N GLY A 16 19.56 12.99 -4.06
CA GLY A 16 18.36 12.40 -3.50
C GLY A 16 17.37 12.21 -4.65
N ARG A 17 16.90 10.98 -4.81
CA ARG A 17 15.83 10.68 -5.74
C ARG A 17 14.74 11.68 -5.39
N THR A 18 14.48 12.66 -6.26
CA THR A 18 13.25 13.43 -6.17
C THR A 18 12.15 12.40 -6.36
N SER A 19 11.64 11.91 -5.24
CA SER A 19 10.61 10.92 -5.27
C SER A 19 9.32 11.65 -5.62
N GLU A 20 9.05 11.75 -6.92
CA GLU A 20 7.69 11.66 -7.39
C GLU A 20 7.22 10.19 -7.28
N THR A 21 7.69 9.47 -6.27
CA THR A 21 7.19 8.13 -5.98
C THR A 21 5.82 8.32 -5.36
N ASP A 22 4.82 7.86 -6.06
CA ASP A 22 3.44 7.82 -5.60
C ASP A 22 3.31 6.97 -4.32
N ARG A 23 4.36 6.27 -3.91
CA ARG A 23 4.40 5.29 -2.83
C ARG A 23 5.57 5.57 -1.88
N VAL A 24 5.28 6.03 -0.68
CA VAL A 24 6.22 6.08 0.44
C VAL A 24 5.76 5.03 1.44
N ILE A 25 6.58 3.99 1.62
CA ILE A 25 6.20 2.77 2.32
C ILE A 25 7.02 2.64 3.59
N CYS A 26 6.36 2.40 4.72
CA CYS A 26 6.98 2.09 5.99
C CYS A 26 6.53 0.73 6.51
N LEU A 27 7.48 -0.12 6.89
CA LEU A 27 7.24 -1.33 7.64
C LEU A 27 7.35 -1.03 9.15
N ILE A 28 6.26 -1.25 9.88
CA ILE A 28 6.23 -1.26 11.34
C ILE A 28 6.54 -2.69 11.76
N GLY A 29 7.75 -2.91 12.24
CA GLY A 29 8.28 -4.23 12.53
C GLY A 29 8.33 -4.54 14.02
N GLY A 30 7.56 -5.54 14.47
CA GLY A 30 7.69 -6.13 15.80
C GLY A 30 8.97 -6.95 15.87
N MET A 31 10.00 -6.43 16.54
CA MET A 31 11.33 -7.03 16.54
C MET A 31 12.08 -6.80 17.85
N THR A 32 13.12 -7.60 18.06
CA THR A 32 14.15 -7.35 19.06
C THR A 32 15.11 -6.32 18.49
N LEU A 33 15.46 -5.29 19.28
CA LEU A 33 16.41 -4.27 18.82
C LEU A 33 17.79 -4.88 18.58
N VAL A 34 18.41 -4.49 17.48
CA VAL A 34 19.76 -4.85 17.08
C VAL A 34 20.55 -3.57 16.71
N GLY A 35 21.87 -3.61 16.85
CA GLY A 35 22.71 -2.44 16.56
C GLY A 35 22.30 -1.21 17.37
N ASP A 36 22.23 -0.06 16.69
CA ASP A 36 21.86 1.22 17.27
C ASP A 36 20.36 1.56 17.08
N LEU A 37 19.54 0.60 16.65
CA LEU A 37 18.10 0.81 16.45
C LEU A 37 17.39 1.15 17.76
N ALA A 38 16.37 2.00 17.66
CA ALA A 38 15.52 2.37 18.77
C ALA A 38 14.02 2.16 18.41
N TYR A 39 13.24 1.74 19.39
CA TYR A 39 11.80 1.63 19.20
C TYR A 39 11.15 2.98 18.85
N ASN A 40 10.15 2.94 18.00
CA ASN A 40 9.39 4.11 17.56
C ASN A 40 10.27 5.19 16.89
N THR A 41 11.35 4.78 16.24
CA THR A 41 12.21 5.67 15.44
C THR A 41 12.15 5.22 13.98
N ALA A 42 11.93 6.18 13.07
CA ALA A 42 11.88 5.87 11.65
C ALA A 42 13.30 5.84 11.06
N GLU A 43 13.64 4.72 10.44
CA GLU A 43 14.92 4.50 9.75
C GLU A 43 14.68 4.45 8.23
N GLU A 44 15.42 5.23 7.48
CA GLU A 44 15.37 5.23 6.02
C GLU A 44 16.27 4.14 5.44
N LEU A 45 15.72 3.31 4.57
CA LEU A 45 16.39 2.17 3.96
C LEU A 45 16.48 2.41 2.45
N LEU A 46 17.71 2.47 1.95
CA LEU A 46 17.98 2.72 0.53
C LEU A 46 18.19 1.42 -0.26
N ASP A 47 18.72 0.41 0.38
CA ASP A 47 19.01 -0.91 -0.17
C ASP A 47 19.18 -1.95 0.96
N ILE A 48 19.39 -3.19 0.59
CA ILE A 48 19.59 -4.28 1.56
C ILE A 48 20.89 -4.12 2.35
N SER A 49 21.93 -3.48 1.80
CA SER A 49 23.16 -3.22 2.52
C SER A 49 22.93 -2.28 3.69
N THR A 50 22.09 -1.26 3.51
CA THR A 50 21.67 -0.35 4.60
C THR A 50 20.96 -1.11 5.73
N VAL A 51 20.13 -2.10 5.39
CA VAL A 51 19.47 -2.98 6.37
C VAL A 51 20.49 -3.80 7.18
N GLU A 52 21.47 -4.39 6.49
CA GLU A 52 22.51 -5.21 7.11
C GLU A 52 23.46 -4.36 7.96
N ASP A 53 23.78 -3.15 7.55
CA ASP A 53 24.59 -2.18 8.32
C ASP A 53 23.91 -1.76 9.63
N LEU A 54 22.56 -1.76 9.69
CA LEU A 54 21.80 -1.56 10.92
C LEU A 54 21.80 -2.80 11.83
N GLY A 55 22.42 -3.90 11.41
CA GLY A 55 22.50 -5.15 12.17
C GLY A 55 21.31 -6.11 11.94
N ILE A 56 20.40 -5.78 11.03
CA ILE A 56 19.29 -6.67 10.65
C ILE A 56 19.81 -7.62 9.56
N THR A 57 20.08 -8.86 9.92
CA THR A 57 20.67 -9.89 9.06
C THR A 57 19.87 -11.18 9.14
N ALA A 58 20.04 -12.10 8.20
CA ALA A 58 19.44 -13.43 8.27
C ALA A 58 19.82 -14.18 9.57
N SER A 59 21.03 -13.96 10.10
CA SER A 59 21.48 -14.54 11.37
C SER A 59 20.74 -13.94 12.58
N THR A 60 20.41 -12.65 12.55
CA THR A 60 19.63 -12.02 13.63
C THR A 60 18.18 -12.47 13.58
N ASP A 61 17.59 -12.65 12.39
CA ASP A 61 16.25 -13.27 12.23
C ASP A 61 16.22 -14.67 12.87
N ASP A 62 17.20 -15.50 12.55
CA ASP A 62 17.31 -16.86 13.12
C ASP A 62 17.46 -16.86 14.64
N THR A 63 18.34 -15.98 15.15
CA THR A 63 18.61 -15.88 16.59
C THR A 63 17.41 -15.41 17.39
N ASN A 64 16.67 -14.43 16.84
CA ASN A 64 15.53 -13.79 17.51
C ASN A 64 14.19 -14.46 17.17
N ALA A 65 14.19 -15.44 16.24
CA ALA A 65 12.99 -16.08 15.71
C ALA A 65 12.02 -15.06 15.06
N GLU A 66 12.57 -14.19 14.21
CA GLU A 66 11.92 -13.08 13.53
C GLU A 66 12.12 -13.18 12.02
N LEU A 67 11.35 -12.44 11.21
CA LEU A 67 11.45 -12.43 9.73
C LEU A 67 11.74 -11.02 9.20
N MET A 68 12.40 -10.17 9.97
CA MET A 68 12.58 -8.78 9.59
C MET A 68 13.52 -8.61 8.39
N HIS A 69 14.67 -9.28 8.42
CA HIS A 69 15.59 -9.31 7.28
C HIS A 69 14.93 -9.90 6.03
N TYR A 70 14.16 -10.99 6.19
CA TYR A 70 13.43 -11.60 5.07
C TYR A 70 12.43 -10.62 4.45
N HIS A 71 11.61 -9.94 5.27
CA HIS A 71 10.64 -8.98 4.76
C HIS A 71 11.30 -7.83 4.00
N LEU A 72 12.34 -7.24 4.54
CA LEU A 72 13.07 -6.15 3.91
C LEU A 72 13.81 -6.62 2.64
N SER A 73 14.38 -7.82 2.66
CA SER A 73 15.00 -8.42 1.46
C SER A 73 14.00 -8.63 0.34
N GLU A 74 12.78 -9.11 0.63
CA GLU A 74 11.72 -9.28 -0.36
C GLU A 74 11.23 -7.93 -0.90
N MET A 75 11.12 -6.90 -0.05
CA MET A 75 10.79 -5.56 -0.50
C MET A 75 11.80 -5.05 -1.53
N PHE A 76 13.09 -5.14 -1.25
CA PHE A 76 14.15 -4.71 -2.17
C PHE A 76 14.31 -5.65 -3.37
N ARG A 77 14.03 -6.95 -3.23
CA ARG A 77 14.05 -7.88 -4.36
C ARG A 77 13.01 -7.52 -5.42
N LEU A 78 11.81 -7.20 -4.99
CA LEU A 78 10.70 -6.84 -5.89
C LEU A 78 10.79 -5.38 -6.36
N ALA A 79 11.24 -4.46 -5.52
CA ALA A 79 11.32 -3.04 -5.84
C ALA A 79 12.72 -2.45 -5.51
N PRO A 80 13.77 -2.86 -6.22
CA PRO A 80 15.16 -2.51 -5.90
C PRO A 80 15.50 -1.01 -6.10
N GLU A 81 14.63 -0.28 -6.79
CA GLU A 81 14.82 1.16 -7.04
C GLU A 81 14.02 2.03 -6.06
N SER A 82 13.31 1.41 -5.10
CA SER A 82 12.48 2.11 -4.11
C SER A 82 13.25 2.40 -2.83
N THR A 83 12.85 3.46 -2.13
CA THR A 83 13.27 3.74 -0.76
C THR A 83 12.17 3.28 0.18
N PHE A 84 12.55 2.60 1.26
CA PHE A 84 11.62 2.13 2.28
C PHE A 84 11.96 2.73 3.63
N TYR A 85 11.00 2.68 4.55
CA TYR A 85 11.19 3.06 5.93
C TYR A 85 10.89 1.88 6.85
N LEU A 86 11.61 1.78 7.96
CA LEU A 86 11.36 0.84 9.03
C LEU A 86 11.12 1.61 10.32
N ILE A 87 10.08 1.23 11.06
CA ILE A 87 9.89 1.66 12.45
C ILE A 87 9.88 0.41 13.31
N PRO A 88 10.96 0.14 14.07
CA PRO A 88 10.98 -0.94 15.05
C PRO A 88 9.97 -0.70 16.16
N VAL A 89 9.24 -1.73 16.54
CA VAL A 89 8.36 -1.74 17.73
C VAL A 89 8.62 -2.99 18.55
N ASP A 90 8.27 -2.96 19.82
CA ASP A 90 8.39 -4.16 20.66
C ASP A 90 7.41 -5.24 20.17
N LYS A 91 7.94 -6.43 19.85
CA LYS A 91 7.17 -7.56 19.33
C LYS A 91 6.10 -8.10 20.26
N THR A 92 6.13 -7.71 21.53
CA THR A 92 5.11 -8.08 22.53
C THR A 92 3.87 -7.19 22.50
N LYS A 93 3.90 -6.07 21.77
CA LYS A 93 2.76 -5.16 21.64
C LYS A 93 1.64 -5.78 20.81
N SER A 94 0.41 -5.49 21.21
CA SER A 94 -0.78 -5.74 20.42
C SER A 94 -1.07 -4.59 19.44
N ILE A 95 -1.98 -4.80 18.49
CA ILE A 95 -2.47 -3.71 17.62
C ILE A 95 -3.10 -2.58 18.44
N ALA A 96 -3.81 -2.89 19.52
CA ALA A 96 -4.38 -1.88 20.41
C ALA A 96 -3.30 -1.01 21.06
N ASP A 97 -2.17 -1.60 21.46
CA ASP A 97 -1.03 -0.86 22.00
C ASP A 97 -0.39 0.03 20.94
N LEU A 98 -0.27 -0.44 19.69
CA LEU A 98 0.26 0.38 18.58
C LEU A 98 -0.66 1.58 18.30
N VAL A 99 -1.96 1.37 18.26
CA VAL A 99 -2.95 2.43 18.01
C VAL A 99 -2.95 3.46 19.14
N ALA A 100 -2.65 3.06 20.37
CA ALA A 100 -2.56 3.96 21.52
C ALA A 100 -1.21 4.69 21.62
N ASP A 101 -0.15 4.20 20.94
CA ASP A 101 1.23 4.70 21.10
C ASP A 101 1.45 6.03 20.36
N ASP A 102 1.54 7.12 21.11
CA ASP A 102 1.77 8.46 20.55
C ASP A 102 3.19 8.63 20.00
N ALA A 103 4.19 7.90 20.52
CA ALA A 103 5.54 7.91 19.98
C ALA A 103 5.61 7.27 18.60
N LEU A 104 4.89 6.15 18.40
CA LEU A 104 4.74 5.54 17.08
C LEU A 104 4.06 6.49 16.08
N LYS A 105 2.96 7.12 16.50
CA LYS A 105 2.26 8.12 15.65
C LYS A 105 3.17 9.29 15.27
N ALA A 106 4.01 9.75 16.20
CA ALA A 106 4.99 10.80 15.93
C ALA A 106 6.06 10.35 14.94
N ALA A 107 6.55 9.10 15.06
CA ALA A 107 7.49 8.50 14.12
C ALA A 107 6.90 8.38 12.71
N ILE A 108 5.65 7.93 12.59
CA ILE A 108 4.94 7.87 11.29
C ILE A 108 4.84 9.27 10.66
N ARG A 109 4.48 10.30 11.46
CA ARG A 109 4.38 11.69 10.96
C ARG A 109 5.72 12.29 10.54
N SER A 110 6.84 11.77 11.05
CA SER A 110 8.18 12.26 10.69
C SER A 110 8.63 11.85 9.29
N ILE A 111 7.96 10.85 8.70
CA ILE A 111 8.26 10.38 7.34
C ILE A 111 7.49 11.25 6.34
N ASP A 112 8.22 12.03 5.55
CA ASP A 112 7.59 12.91 4.55
C ASP A 112 6.88 12.11 3.45
N GLY A 113 5.64 12.45 3.21
CA GLY A 113 4.83 11.83 2.15
C GLY A 113 4.38 10.39 2.43
N ILE A 114 4.54 9.87 3.65
CA ILE A 114 4.10 8.52 4.02
C ILE A 114 2.65 8.27 3.60
N ASN A 115 2.40 7.16 2.94
CA ASN A 115 1.07 6.80 2.48
C ASN A 115 0.74 5.30 2.54
N VAL A 116 1.74 4.43 2.73
CA VAL A 116 1.51 2.99 2.88
C VAL A 116 2.24 2.48 4.11
N LEU A 117 1.53 1.72 4.93
CA LEU A 117 2.08 1.08 6.11
C LEU A 117 1.98 -0.44 6.00
N GLY A 118 3.00 -1.14 6.48
CA GLY A 118 2.95 -2.58 6.73
C GLY A 118 3.13 -2.85 8.21
N ILE A 119 2.48 -3.86 8.75
CA ILE A 119 2.64 -4.32 10.13
C ILE A 119 3.01 -5.80 10.11
N SER A 120 4.15 -6.14 10.68
CA SER A 120 4.64 -7.53 10.81
C SER A 120 5.32 -7.78 12.13
N GLY A 121 5.59 -9.04 12.43
CA GLY A 121 6.35 -9.46 13.62
C GLY A 121 5.56 -9.40 14.94
N LEU A 122 4.29 -9.05 14.91
CA LEU A 122 3.40 -9.04 16.07
C LEU A 122 2.58 -10.34 16.15
N SER A 123 1.80 -10.49 17.21
CA SER A 123 0.87 -11.61 17.38
C SER A 123 -0.53 -11.27 16.85
N THR A 124 -0.60 -10.96 15.56
CA THR A 124 -1.83 -10.58 14.84
C THR A 124 -2.53 -11.84 14.30
N LEU A 125 -3.29 -12.52 15.15
CA LEU A 125 -3.95 -13.75 14.74
C LEU A 125 -5.06 -13.48 13.72
N VAL A 126 -5.17 -14.36 12.72
CA VAL A 126 -6.24 -14.32 11.70
C VAL A 126 -7.64 -14.20 12.35
N ALA A 127 -7.85 -14.87 13.49
CA ALA A 127 -9.12 -14.84 14.21
C ALA A 127 -9.50 -13.45 14.76
N ASP A 128 -8.53 -12.61 15.07
CA ASP A 128 -8.73 -11.28 15.68
C ASP A 128 -8.85 -10.17 14.62
N GLY A 129 -8.68 -10.50 13.34
CA GLY A 129 -8.57 -9.54 12.23
C GLY A 129 -9.70 -8.51 12.14
N LEU A 130 -10.95 -8.86 12.51
CA LEU A 130 -12.05 -7.90 12.49
C LEU A 130 -11.87 -6.77 13.51
N THR A 131 -11.49 -7.14 14.75
CA THR A 131 -11.31 -6.17 15.84
C THR A 131 -10.10 -5.28 15.58
N GLU A 132 -9.01 -5.88 15.13
CA GLU A 132 -7.76 -5.18 14.81
C GLU A 132 -7.93 -4.23 13.61
N ALA A 133 -8.66 -4.65 12.56
CA ALA A 133 -8.94 -3.81 11.41
C ALA A 133 -9.73 -2.55 11.78
N ILE A 134 -10.73 -2.67 12.66
CA ILE A 134 -11.51 -1.53 13.16
C ILE A 134 -10.61 -0.57 13.95
N ALA A 135 -9.73 -1.09 14.81
CA ALA A 135 -8.81 -0.26 15.58
C ALA A 135 -7.81 0.50 14.67
N LEU A 136 -7.24 -0.18 13.68
CA LEU A 136 -6.33 0.42 12.69
C LEU A 136 -7.04 1.45 11.81
N GLN A 137 -8.30 1.21 11.42
CA GLN A 137 -9.08 2.20 10.68
C GLN A 137 -9.31 3.47 11.53
N GLY A 138 -9.48 3.33 12.84
CA GLY A 138 -9.52 4.46 13.77
C GLY A 138 -8.22 5.29 13.74
N LEU A 139 -7.06 4.62 13.66
CA LEU A 139 -5.76 5.29 13.50
C LEU A 139 -5.67 6.04 12.16
N VAL A 140 -6.10 5.41 11.05
CA VAL A 140 -6.14 6.07 9.74
C VAL A 140 -7.02 7.31 9.78
N SER A 141 -8.21 7.22 10.37
CA SER A 141 -9.15 8.35 10.50
C SER A 141 -8.56 9.50 11.34
N ALA A 142 -7.77 9.17 12.37
CA ALA A 142 -7.06 10.18 13.14
C ALA A 142 -6.02 10.92 12.27
N PHE A 143 -5.22 10.20 11.49
CA PHE A 143 -4.27 10.80 10.54
C PHE A 143 -4.97 11.61 9.44
N GLU A 144 -6.09 11.12 8.92
CA GLU A 144 -6.89 11.83 7.91
C GLU A 144 -7.40 13.17 8.43
N SER A 145 -7.81 13.25 9.70
CA SER A 145 -8.23 14.50 10.34
C SER A 145 -7.11 15.54 10.39
N GLU A 146 -5.85 15.10 10.39
CA GLU A 146 -4.63 15.91 10.31
C GLU A 146 -4.16 16.13 8.86
N HIS A 147 -4.91 15.64 7.89
CA HIS A 147 -4.59 15.67 6.46
C HIS A 147 -3.40 14.79 6.03
N LEU A 148 -2.99 13.85 6.86
CA LEU A 148 -2.08 12.78 6.50
C LEU A 148 -2.92 11.61 5.95
N LEU A 149 -2.95 11.49 4.63
CA LEU A 149 -3.77 10.49 3.94
C LEU A 149 -2.97 9.20 3.78
N ILE A 150 -3.37 8.16 4.51
CA ILE A 150 -2.81 6.81 4.38
C ILE A 150 -3.64 6.04 3.35
N ASP A 151 -2.98 5.56 2.28
CA ASP A 151 -3.61 4.82 1.20
C ASP A 151 -4.04 3.42 1.68
N GLY A 152 -3.19 2.77 2.49
CA GLY A 152 -3.52 1.48 3.10
C GLY A 152 -2.54 1.03 4.16
N ILE A 153 -3.03 0.16 5.04
CA ILE A 153 -2.26 -0.59 6.03
C ILE A 153 -2.38 -2.08 5.72
N PHE A 154 -1.25 -2.72 5.48
CA PHE A 154 -1.16 -4.16 5.27
C PHE A 154 -0.77 -4.84 6.58
N VAL A 155 -1.57 -5.78 7.04
CA VAL A 155 -1.37 -6.45 8.33
C VAL A 155 -1.01 -7.90 8.10
N GLU A 156 0.00 -8.38 8.81
CA GLU A 156 0.36 -9.78 8.85
C GLU A 156 -0.75 -10.59 9.55
N GLY A 157 -1.37 -11.52 8.83
CA GLY A 157 -2.31 -12.48 9.41
C GLY A 157 -1.57 -13.72 9.89
N VAL A 158 -1.26 -13.79 11.18
CA VAL A 158 -0.53 -14.92 11.78
C VAL A 158 -1.45 -16.13 11.91
N GLY A 159 -0.99 -17.29 11.46
CA GLY A 159 -1.70 -18.56 11.61
C GLY A 159 -1.74 -19.02 13.07
N GLY A 160 -2.88 -19.55 13.50
CA GLY A 160 -3.04 -20.14 14.82
C GLY A 160 -2.24 -21.43 15.01
N ALA A 161 -2.32 -22.02 16.20
CA ALA A 161 -1.62 -23.26 16.54
C ALA A 161 -2.03 -24.44 15.63
N LEU A 162 -3.28 -24.47 15.20
CA LEU A 162 -3.81 -25.46 14.25
C LEU A 162 -4.28 -24.76 12.98
N PRO A 163 -4.23 -25.44 11.81
CA PRO A 163 -4.87 -24.95 10.60
C PRO A 163 -6.36 -24.66 10.85
N ILE A 164 -6.83 -23.56 10.32
CA ILE A 164 -8.23 -23.12 10.43
C ILE A 164 -8.93 -23.56 9.14
N ALA A 165 -10.11 -24.17 9.25
CA ALA A 165 -10.91 -24.44 8.05
C ALA A 165 -11.25 -23.10 7.36
N VAL A 166 -11.22 -23.06 6.03
CA VAL A 166 -11.49 -21.83 5.27
C VAL A 166 -12.87 -21.23 5.61
N ALA A 167 -13.83 -22.09 5.98
CA ALA A 167 -15.15 -21.64 6.44
C ALA A 167 -15.08 -20.77 7.71
N ASP A 168 -14.11 -21.02 8.59
CA ASP A 168 -13.97 -20.34 9.88
C ASP A 168 -13.13 -19.06 9.81
N TYR A 169 -12.52 -18.73 8.66
CA TYR A 169 -11.88 -17.44 8.50
C TYR A 169 -12.90 -16.33 8.64
N PRO A 170 -12.63 -15.27 9.43
CA PRO A 170 -13.53 -14.13 9.56
C PRO A 170 -13.83 -13.47 8.21
N ASP A 171 -15.03 -12.94 8.05
CA ASP A 171 -15.39 -12.15 6.87
C ASP A 171 -14.99 -10.69 7.07
N LEU A 172 -13.83 -10.31 6.54
CA LEU A 172 -13.32 -8.94 6.59
C LEU A 172 -14.21 -7.95 5.83
N ARG A 173 -15.02 -8.44 4.88
CA ARG A 173 -15.98 -7.60 4.13
C ARG A 173 -17.20 -7.20 4.94
N SER A 174 -17.41 -7.78 6.12
CA SER A 174 -18.54 -7.47 7.01
C SER A 174 -18.36 -6.19 7.84
N ILE A 175 -17.18 -5.58 7.80
CA ILE A 175 -16.86 -4.36 8.56
C ILE A 175 -16.58 -3.17 7.64
N THR A 176 -16.34 -1.99 8.21
CA THR A 176 -16.02 -0.76 7.47
C THR A 176 -14.61 -0.28 7.84
N ALA A 177 -13.61 -0.89 7.20
CA ALA A 177 -12.21 -0.53 7.35
C ALA A 177 -11.53 -0.46 5.95
N PRO A 178 -11.89 0.53 5.11
CA PRO A 178 -11.51 0.59 3.70
C PRO A 178 -10.00 0.75 3.46
N ASN A 179 -9.22 1.13 4.46
CA ASN A 179 -7.77 1.29 4.32
C ASN A 179 -6.99 0.08 4.86
N ILE A 180 -7.65 -0.98 5.32
CA ILE A 180 -7.00 -2.11 5.96
C ILE A 180 -7.09 -3.35 5.08
N SER A 181 -5.94 -4.04 4.89
CA SER A 181 -5.83 -5.30 4.14
C SER A 181 -5.04 -6.32 4.95
N TYR A 182 -5.53 -7.55 5.04
CA TYR A 182 -4.85 -8.65 5.74
C TYR A 182 -4.21 -9.62 4.79
N VAL A 183 -2.96 -9.96 5.07
CA VAL A 183 -2.12 -10.87 4.28
C VAL A 183 -1.96 -12.17 5.01
N ILE A 184 -2.36 -13.27 4.37
CA ILE A 184 -2.15 -14.65 4.84
C ILE A 184 -1.27 -15.46 3.88
N ALA A 185 -0.62 -14.79 2.93
CA ALA A 185 0.30 -15.42 2.00
C ALA A 185 1.57 -15.87 2.71
N GLN A 186 1.98 -17.10 2.51
CA GLN A 186 3.21 -17.66 3.06
C GLN A 186 4.02 -18.37 1.97
N ASP A 187 5.33 -18.14 1.96
CA ASP A 187 6.26 -18.97 1.18
C ASP A 187 6.67 -20.19 2.00
N PRO A 188 6.31 -21.42 1.58
CA PRO A 188 6.69 -22.65 2.28
C PRO A 188 8.20 -22.86 2.41
N ALA A 189 8.99 -22.34 1.47
CA ALA A 189 10.45 -22.42 1.54
C ALA A 189 11.00 -21.67 2.75
N VAL A 190 10.46 -20.49 3.02
CA VAL A 190 10.83 -19.66 4.18
C VAL A 190 10.29 -20.27 5.48
N ALA A 191 9.04 -20.72 5.47
CA ALA A 191 8.43 -21.38 6.61
C ALA A 191 9.18 -22.65 7.07
N ALA A 192 9.89 -23.31 6.16
CA ALA A 192 10.70 -24.50 6.45
C ALA A 192 12.05 -24.20 7.10
N LEU A 193 12.54 -22.96 7.03
CA LEU A 193 13.85 -22.58 7.57
C LEU A 193 13.89 -22.63 9.11
N ASN A 194 12.80 -22.19 9.75
CA ASN A 194 12.70 -22.18 11.21
C ASN A 194 11.25 -22.40 11.64
N ALA A 195 11.04 -23.17 12.69
CA ALA A 195 9.68 -23.44 13.23
C ALA A 195 8.93 -22.15 13.63
N ALA A 196 9.64 -21.11 14.01
CA ALA A 196 9.05 -19.79 14.33
C ALA A 196 8.47 -19.08 13.12
N TYR A 197 8.90 -19.43 11.90
CA TYR A 197 8.43 -18.84 10.64
C TYR A 197 7.17 -19.53 10.12
N ALA A 198 6.89 -20.74 10.61
CA ALA A 198 5.86 -21.62 10.06
C ALA A 198 4.43 -21.06 10.09
N LYS A 199 4.19 -19.95 10.83
CA LYS A 199 2.87 -19.34 10.99
C LYS A 199 2.86 -17.86 10.58
N ARG A 200 3.88 -17.39 9.93
CA ARG A 200 4.06 -16.00 9.51
C ARG A 200 3.64 -15.76 8.07
N ALA A 201 3.11 -14.59 7.78
CA ALA A 201 2.78 -14.18 6.43
C ALA A 201 3.87 -13.28 5.81
N ALA A 202 4.00 -13.30 4.49
CA ALA A 202 5.05 -12.59 3.75
C ALA A 202 4.66 -11.12 3.46
N ILE A 203 4.58 -10.29 4.48
CA ILE A 203 4.27 -8.86 4.35
C ILE A 203 5.27 -8.14 3.44
N GLY A 204 6.56 -8.44 3.55
CA GLY A 204 7.59 -7.82 2.70
C GLY A 204 7.35 -8.03 1.22
N THR A 205 6.90 -9.22 0.82
CA THR A 205 6.55 -9.54 -0.58
C THR A 205 5.38 -8.67 -1.06
N VAL A 206 4.38 -8.45 -0.23
CA VAL A 206 3.24 -7.58 -0.55
C VAL A 206 3.68 -6.12 -0.67
N LEU A 207 4.44 -5.60 0.28
CA LEU A 207 4.92 -4.22 0.25
C LEU A 207 5.86 -3.95 -0.93
N GLY A 208 6.75 -4.89 -1.26
CA GLY A 208 7.58 -4.81 -2.46
C GLY A 208 6.75 -4.82 -3.75
N SER A 209 5.69 -5.63 -3.80
CA SER A 209 4.75 -5.65 -4.92
C SER A 209 3.97 -4.33 -5.05
N VAL A 210 3.57 -3.71 -3.94
CA VAL A 210 2.93 -2.38 -3.91
C VAL A 210 3.88 -1.30 -4.39
N ALA A 211 5.15 -1.35 -3.97
CA ALA A 211 6.14 -0.33 -4.28
C ALA A 211 6.44 -0.17 -5.77
N VAL A 212 6.39 -1.26 -6.52
CA VAL A 212 6.77 -1.28 -7.94
C VAL A 212 5.62 -0.94 -8.86
N ARG A 213 4.38 -1.08 -8.39
CA ARG A 213 3.18 -0.84 -9.19
C ARG A 213 2.74 0.63 -9.16
N LYS A 214 2.20 1.10 -10.26
CA LYS A 214 1.56 2.41 -10.33
C LYS A 214 0.28 2.47 -9.46
N VAL A 215 -0.23 3.68 -9.25
CA VAL A 215 -1.37 3.92 -8.33
C VAL A 215 -2.64 3.18 -8.76
N HIS A 216 -2.84 3.02 -10.06
CA HIS A 216 -4.03 2.40 -10.64
C HIS A 216 -3.89 0.89 -10.88
N GLU A 217 -2.66 0.34 -10.83
CA GLU A 217 -2.44 -1.08 -11.04
C GLU A 217 -2.88 -1.90 -9.82
N ASP A 218 -3.55 -3.01 -10.06
CA ASP A 218 -3.82 -4.02 -9.03
C ASP A 218 -2.56 -4.83 -8.76
N ILE A 219 -2.25 -5.08 -7.48
CA ILE A 219 -1.06 -5.85 -7.12
C ILE A 219 -1.14 -7.34 -7.51
N GLY A 220 -2.33 -7.83 -7.80
CA GLY A 220 -2.56 -9.16 -8.33
C GLY A 220 -2.35 -9.28 -9.84
N SER A 221 -2.11 -8.18 -10.55
CA SER A 221 -1.85 -8.24 -11.99
C SER A 221 -0.61 -9.07 -12.31
N VAL A 222 -0.71 -9.90 -13.35
CA VAL A 222 0.37 -10.82 -13.78
C VAL A 222 1.60 -10.06 -14.26
N ASP A 223 1.38 -8.91 -14.89
CA ASP A 223 2.45 -8.02 -15.34
C ASP A 223 2.29 -6.61 -14.77
N ILE A 224 3.29 -5.76 -14.97
CA ILE A 224 3.32 -4.36 -14.55
C ILE A 224 3.76 -3.48 -15.70
N GLU A 225 3.30 -2.23 -15.70
CA GLU A 225 3.61 -1.29 -16.78
C GLU A 225 5.11 -0.96 -16.88
N VAL A 226 5.77 -0.80 -15.73
CA VAL A 226 7.19 -0.44 -15.69
C VAL A 226 7.95 -1.43 -14.80
N LYS A 227 8.64 -2.38 -15.43
CA LYS A 227 9.48 -3.34 -14.71
C LYS A 227 10.78 -2.71 -14.22
N PRO A 228 11.25 -3.08 -13.01
CA PRO A 228 12.59 -2.74 -12.53
C PRO A 228 13.68 -3.16 -13.52
N ARG A 229 14.82 -2.49 -13.48
CA ARG A 229 15.94 -2.78 -14.43
C ARG A 229 16.37 -4.22 -14.42
N THR A 230 16.36 -4.87 -13.25
CA THR A 230 16.76 -6.26 -13.05
C THR A 230 15.81 -7.27 -13.69
N ARG A 231 14.57 -6.87 -13.99
CA ARG A 231 13.52 -7.74 -14.54
C ARG A 231 12.98 -7.27 -15.90
N ARG A 232 13.65 -6.32 -16.54
CA ARG A 232 13.33 -5.89 -17.90
C ARG A 232 13.55 -7.02 -18.88
N GLY A 233 12.54 -7.27 -19.72
CA GLY A 233 12.57 -8.36 -20.72
C GLY A 233 11.94 -9.67 -20.25
N GLU A 234 11.55 -9.79 -18.97
CA GLU A 234 10.70 -10.90 -18.54
C GLU A 234 9.28 -10.71 -19.10
N GLU A 235 8.60 -11.82 -19.40
CA GLU A 235 7.25 -11.82 -19.98
C GLU A 235 6.20 -11.34 -18.96
N ASN A 236 6.39 -11.69 -17.70
CA ASN A 236 5.49 -11.34 -16.59
C ASN A 236 6.28 -10.87 -15.37
N TYR A 237 5.56 -10.44 -14.33
CA TYR A 237 6.13 -10.02 -13.05
C TYR A 237 5.67 -10.93 -11.91
N SER A 238 6.07 -12.21 -11.98
CA SER A 238 5.74 -13.18 -10.94
C SER A 238 6.55 -12.96 -9.66
N LEU A 239 6.04 -13.44 -8.53
CA LEU A 239 6.75 -13.47 -7.24
C LEU A 239 7.89 -14.51 -7.24
N SER A 240 7.83 -15.52 -8.11
CA SER A 240 8.76 -16.64 -8.15
C SER A 240 10.19 -16.21 -8.40
N SER A 241 11.12 -16.83 -7.68
CA SER A 241 12.55 -16.67 -7.87
C SER A 241 13.21 -18.05 -7.78
N GLU A 242 13.54 -18.64 -8.92
CA GLU A 242 14.26 -19.92 -8.97
C GLU A 242 15.66 -19.80 -8.34
N LEU A 243 16.32 -18.65 -8.54
CA LEU A 243 17.67 -18.41 -8.01
C LEU A 243 17.71 -18.46 -6.48
N LEU A 244 16.70 -17.92 -5.81
CA LEU A 244 16.62 -17.89 -4.35
C LEU A 244 15.80 -19.04 -3.78
N GLY A 245 15.10 -19.80 -4.62
CA GLY A 245 14.17 -20.83 -4.20
C GLY A 245 12.89 -20.30 -3.56
N TYR A 246 12.56 -19.01 -3.74
CA TYR A 246 11.38 -18.38 -3.17
C TYR A 246 10.20 -18.44 -4.11
N TRP A 247 9.01 -18.61 -3.53
CA TRP A 247 7.74 -18.66 -4.27
C TRP A 247 7.72 -19.70 -5.42
N LEU A 248 8.33 -20.85 -5.19
CA LEU A 248 8.18 -22.04 -6.04
C LEU A 248 6.93 -22.87 -5.68
N SER A 249 6.35 -22.55 -4.54
CA SER A 249 5.06 -23.01 -4.04
C SER A 249 4.45 -21.90 -3.19
N ALA A 250 3.17 -22.03 -2.84
CA ALA A 250 2.49 -21.07 -1.97
C ALA A 250 1.67 -21.80 -0.92
N ALA A 251 1.52 -21.16 0.25
CA ALA A 251 0.66 -21.61 1.34
C ALA A 251 -0.03 -20.43 2.01
N LEU A 252 -1.01 -20.73 2.85
CA LEU A 252 -1.57 -19.79 3.81
C LEU A 252 -0.68 -19.75 5.06
N SER A 253 -0.77 -18.69 5.84
CA SER A 253 0.03 -18.51 7.07
C SER A 253 -0.27 -19.55 8.17
N ASP A 254 -1.32 -20.33 8.03
CA ASP A 254 -1.59 -21.48 8.89
C ASP A 254 -0.86 -22.78 8.45
N GLY A 255 -0.16 -22.73 7.33
CA GLY A 255 0.58 -23.83 6.71
C GLY A 255 -0.21 -24.62 5.68
N THR A 256 -1.47 -24.25 5.41
CA THR A 256 -2.29 -24.92 4.37
C THR A 256 -1.75 -24.59 2.98
N GLY A 257 -1.29 -25.61 2.24
CA GLY A 257 -0.74 -25.43 0.89
C GLY A 257 -1.79 -24.96 -0.11
N PHE A 258 -1.47 -23.96 -0.94
CA PHE A 258 -2.40 -23.44 -1.95
C PHE A 258 -2.98 -24.53 -2.86
N LYS A 259 -2.17 -25.48 -3.29
CA LYS A 259 -2.59 -26.59 -4.16
C LYS A 259 -3.58 -27.55 -3.50
N THR A 260 -3.74 -27.51 -2.18
CA THR A 260 -4.70 -28.34 -1.44
C THR A 260 -6.05 -27.67 -1.29
N LEU A 261 -6.14 -26.37 -1.57
CA LEU A 261 -7.38 -25.61 -1.52
C LEU A 261 -8.23 -25.91 -2.77
N SER A 262 -9.47 -26.26 -2.54
CA SER A 262 -10.46 -26.35 -3.63
C SER A 262 -10.77 -24.95 -4.20
N GLU A 263 -11.31 -24.89 -5.41
CA GLU A 263 -11.75 -23.64 -6.03
C GLU A 263 -12.79 -22.91 -5.18
N ALA A 264 -13.71 -23.64 -4.55
CA ALA A 264 -14.70 -23.06 -3.64
C ALA A 264 -14.06 -22.41 -2.40
N GLU A 265 -13.01 -23.00 -1.85
CA GLU A 265 -12.26 -22.42 -0.71
C GLU A 265 -11.47 -21.17 -1.13
N GLN A 266 -10.81 -21.20 -2.31
CA GLN A 266 -10.14 -20.02 -2.85
C GLN A 266 -11.11 -18.87 -3.10
N THR A 267 -12.28 -19.16 -3.68
CA THR A 267 -13.37 -18.19 -3.88
C THR A 267 -13.88 -17.65 -2.55
N SER A 268 -14.02 -18.52 -1.53
CA SER A 268 -14.44 -18.10 -0.18
C SER A 268 -13.43 -17.14 0.46
N LEU A 269 -12.14 -17.43 0.44
CA LEU A 269 -11.09 -16.54 0.96
C LEU A 269 -11.10 -15.18 0.24
N THR A 270 -11.18 -15.19 -1.10
CA THR A 270 -11.24 -13.97 -1.90
C THR A 270 -12.51 -13.15 -1.58
N SER A 271 -13.66 -13.80 -1.44
CA SER A 271 -14.92 -13.12 -1.12
C SER A 271 -14.92 -12.51 0.28
N LYS A 272 -14.24 -13.15 1.23
CA LYS A 272 -14.03 -12.65 2.60
C LYS A 272 -12.96 -11.55 2.71
N GLY A 273 -12.23 -11.23 1.64
CA GLY A 273 -11.26 -10.13 1.58
C GLY A 273 -9.86 -10.49 2.09
N TRP A 274 -9.47 -11.75 2.09
CA TRP A 274 -8.12 -12.18 2.45
C TRP A 274 -7.16 -12.13 1.26
N MET A 275 -5.93 -11.66 1.52
CA MET A 275 -4.85 -11.65 0.53
C MET A 275 -3.98 -12.89 0.70
N TYR A 276 -3.84 -13.64 -0.38
CA TYR A 276 -2.98 -14.82 -0.45
C TYR A 276 -2.30 -14.92 -1.82
N VAL A 277 -1.35 -15.84 -1.94
CA VAL A 277 -0.62 -16.10 -3.18
C VAL A 277 -1.10 -17.42 -3.79
N GLY A 278 -1.29 -17.39 -5.09
CA GLY A 278 -1.68 -18.55 -5.89
C GLY A 278 -1.02 -18.59 -7.25
N SER A 279 -1.39 -19.55 -8.06
CA SER A 279 -0.95 -19.72 -9.45
C SER A 279 -2.13 -20.01 -10.35
N PHE A 280 -2.05 -19.57 -11.60
CA PHE A 280 -3.03 -19.91 -12.64
C PHE A 280 -2.70 -21.29 -13.22
N ALA A 281 -3.71 -22.07 -13.55
CA ALA A 281 -3.53 -23.35 -14.22
C ALA A 281 -2.83 -23.15 -15.58
N GLU A 282 -1.84 -23.96 -15.86
CA GLU A 282 -1.07 -23.93 -17.13
C GLU A 282 -0.31 -22.61 -17.40
N TYR A 283 -0.22 -21.71 -16.42
CA TYR A 283 0.52 -20.47 -16.55
C TYR A 283 1.62 -20.39 -15.48
N PRO A 284 2.87 -20.04 -15.85
CA PRO A 284 4.00 -20.09 -14.91
C PRO A 284 3.98 -18.94 -13.91
N GLY A 285 4.50 -19.21 -12.70
CA GLY A 285 4.68 -18.21 -11.65
C GLY A 285 3.60 -18.22 -10.58
N PHE A 286 3.88 -17.49 -9.52
CA PHE A 286 2.99 -17.28 -8.40
C PHE A 286 2.66 -15.78 -8.28
N TYR A 287 1.40 -15.49 -7.97
CA TYR A 287 0.84 -14.13 -7.98
C TYR A 287 -0.06 -13.91 -6.76
N LEU A 288 -0.18 -12.66 -6.33
CA LEU A 288 -1.19 -12.27 -5.35
C LEU A 288 -2.59 -12.34 -5.98
N ASN A 289 -3.60 -12.67 -5.17
CA ASN A 289 -4.99 -12.73 -5.62
C ASN A 289 -5.66 -11.35 -5.79
N GLY A 290 -4.91 -10.25 -5.65
CA GLY A 290 -5.37 -8.86 -5.66
C GLY A 290 -5.15 -8.17 -4.33
N CYS A 291 -5.73 -6.97 -4.17
CA CYS A 291 -5.60 -6.18 -2.96
C CYS A 291 -6.96 -5.76 -2.38
N PRO A 292 -7.74 -6.70 -1.85
CA PRO A 292 -8.99 -6.40 -1.18
C PRO A 292 -8.76 -5.64 0.13
N THR A 293 -9.67 -4.74 0.48
CA THR A 293 -9.70 -4.04 1.75
C THR A 293 -10.84 -4.57 2.64
N ALA A 294 -10.78 -4.31 3.93
CA ALA A 294 -11.76 -4.78 4.90
C ALA A 294 -13.05 -3.92 4.88
N VAL A 295 -13.74 -3.92 3.74
CA VAL A 295 -15.03 -3.23 3.56
C VAL A 295 -15.89 -4.00 2.56
N ASP A 296 -17.19 -3.79 2.61
CA ASP A 296 -18.15 -4.42 1.69
C ASP A 296 -17.71 -4.29 0.22
N LYS A 297 -17.88 -5.36 -0.55
CA LYS A 297 -17.43 -5.44 -1.96
C LYS A 297 -18.12 -4.41 -2.87
N SER A 298 -19.30 -3.92 -2.50
CA SER A 298 -20.01 -2.87 -3.24
C SER A 298 -19.47 -1.46 -2.97
N SER A 299 -18.56 -1.29 -2.03
CA SER A 299 -17.92 -0.01 -1.74
C SER A 299 -16.97 0.39 -2.86
N ASP A 300 -16.93 1.67 -3.21
CA ASP A 300 -15.93 2.24 -4.12
C ASP A 300 -14.48 2.05 -3.62
N TYR A 301 -14.32 1.82 -2.32
CA TYR A 301 -13.04 1.64 -1.64
C TYR A 301 -12.73 0.17 -1.30
N ALA A 302 -13.40 -0.76 -1.96
CA ALA A 302 -13.24 -2.20 -1.73
C ALA A 302 -11.87 -2.76 -2.18
N TYR A 303 -11.09 -1.96 -2.91
CA TYR A 303 -9.76 -2.30 -3.40
C TYR A 303 -8.78 -1.16 -3.12
N PHE A 304 -7.56 -1.53 -2.73
CA PHE A 304 -6.50 -0.60 -2.35
C PHE A 304 -6.14 0.44 -3.42
N ASN A 305 -6.11 0.06 -4.69
CA ASN A 305 -5.80 0.97 -5.80
C ASN A 305 -6.80 2.15 -5.88
N ASN A 306 -8.09 1.92 -5.59
CA ASN A 306 -9.09 2.99 -5.56
C ASN A 306 -8.79 4.01 -4.46
N ASN A 307 -8.38 3.54 -3.27
CA ASN A 307 -7.94 4.42 -2.18
C ASN A 307 -6.74 5.27 -2.59
N CYS A 308 -5.77 4.67 -3.28
CA CYS A 308 -4.59 5.37 -3.77
C CYS A 308 -4.93 6.48 -4.76
N ILE A 309 -5.82 6.17 -5.73
CA ILE A 309 -6.27 7.15 -6.73
C ILE A 309 -7.01 8.30 -6.04
N TRP A 310 -7.93 7.98 -5.14
CA TRP A 310 -8.69 8.98 -4.40
C TRP A 310 -7.78 9.88 -3.55
N ASN A 311 -6.88 9.30 -2.77
CA ASN A 311 -5.95 10.04 -1.92
C ASN A 311 -4.99 10.91 -2.74
N LYS A 312 -4.49 10.42 -3.88
CA LYS A 312 -3.65 11.20 -4.78
C LYS A 312 -4.41 12.40 -5.33
N ALA A 313 -5.64 12.20 -5.81
CA ALA A 313 -6.50 13.28 -6.28
C ALA A 313 -6.80 14.29 -5.16
N ALA A 314 -7.13 13.82 -3.96
CA ALA A 314 -7.42 14.67 -2.80
C ALA A 314 -6.22 15.55 -2.41
N ARG A 315 -4.99 14.99 -2.40
CA ARG A 315 -3.75 15.75 -2.15
C ARG A 315 -3.54 16.85 -3.20
N ILE A 316 -3.72 16.53 -4.48
CA ILE A 316 -3.58 17.48 -5.60
C ILE A 316 -4.61 18.60 -5.49
N ILE A 317 -5.88 18.26 -5.33
CA ILE A 317 -6.98 19.23 -5.21
C ILE A 317 -6.74 20.15 -4.00
N ARG A 318 -6.41 19.59 -2.85
CA ARG A 318 -6.10 20.36 -1.65
C ARG A 318 -4.95 21.35 -1.89
N LYS A 319 -3.83 20.89 -2.45
CA LYS A 319 -2.65 21.73 -2.76
C LYS A 319 -3.03 22.87 -3.71
N THR A 320 -3.91 22.63 -4.66
CA THR A 320 -4.37 23.61 -5.64
C THR A 320 -5.29 24.66 -5.02
N LEU A 321 -6.13 24.27 -4.05
CA LEU A 321 -7.13 25.17 -3.44
C LEU A 321 -6.58 25.96 -2.25
N ILE A 322 -5.60 25.46 -1.49
CA ILE A 322 -5.02 26.13 -0.31
C ILE A 322 -4.60 27.60 -0.58
N PRO A 323 -3.92 27.95 -1.70
CA PRO A 323 -3.53 29.33 -1.96
C PRO A 323 -4.69 30.31 -2.13
N ARG A 324 -5.90 29.78 -2.32
CA ARG A 324 -7.14 30.59 -2.46
C ARG A 324 -7.91 30.76 -1.16
N VAL A 325 -7.49 30.09 -0.10
CA VAL A 325 -8.12 30.21 1.22
C VAL A 325 -7.93 31.65 1.74
N ARG A 326 -9.00 32.24 2.30
CA ARG A 326 -9.07 33.63 2.75
C ARG A 326 -8.89 34.69 1.64
N SER A 327 -8.90 34.30 0.37
CA SER A 327 -8.94 35.26 -0.73
C SER A 327 -10.35 35.81 -0.95
N LYS A 328 -10.44 37.02 -1.49
CA LYS A 328 -11.75 37.61 -1.86
C LYS A 328 -12.31 36.90 -3.09
N VAL A 329 -13.56 36.45 -2.97
CA VAL A 329 -14.31 35.88 -4.09
C VAL A 329 -15.19 36.99 -4.71
N PRO A 330 -15.03 37.29 -6.02
CA PRO A 330 -15.85 38.30 -6.67
C PRO A 330 -17.32 37.82 -6.79
N THR A 331 -18.24 38.70 -6.47
CA THR A 331 -19.68 38.48 -6.62
C THR A 331 -20.27 39.41 -7.67
N ASP A 332 -21.34 38.98 -8.31
CA ASP A 332 -22.15 39.82 -9.19
C ASP A 332 -23.00 40.75 -8.33
N PRO A 333 -22.90 42.08 -8.53
CA PRO A 333 -23.63 43.05 -7.69
C PRO A 333 -25.13 43.04 -7.90
N THR A 334 -25.60 42.46 -9.01
CA THR A 334 -27.03 42.42 -9.35
C THR A 334 -27.69 41.18 -8.78
N THR A 335 -27.02 40.03 -8.84
CA THR A 335 -27.59 38.74 -8.42
C THR A 335 -27.08 38.27 -7.05
N GLY A 336 -26.00 38.86 -6.55
CA GLY A 336 -25.32 38.39 -5.32
C GLY A 336 -24.59 37.05 -5.45
N GLN A 337 -24.61 36.46 -6.65
CA GLN A 337 -23.97 35.16 -6.93
C GLN A 337 -22.48 35.31 -7.17
N LEU A 338 -21.74 34.22 -7.10
CA LEU A 338 -20.33 34.18 -7.50
C LEU A 338 -20.19 34.52 -8.99
N LYS A 339 -19.22 35.36 -9.36
CA LYS A 339 -18.99 35.66 -10.77
C LYS A 339 -18.61 34.40 -11.54
N SER A 340 -19.31 34.14 -12.65
CA SER A 340 -19.09 32.97 -13.52
C SER A 340 -17.64 32.84 -14.00
N THR A 341 -16.99 33.96 -14.32
CA THR A 341 -15.58 33.98 -14.74
C THR A 341 -14.62 33.49 -13.64
N TRP A 342 -14.91 33.82 -12.38
CA TRP A 342 -14.13 33.33 -11.24
C TRP A 342 -14.40 31.85 -10.98
N VAL A 343 -15.67 31.43 -11.05
CA VAL A 343 -16.08 30.02 -10.88
C VAL A 343 -15.39 29.16 -11.92
N SER A 344 -15.53 29.48 -13.22
CA SER A 344 -14.88 28.71 -14.30
C SER A 344 -13.36 28.69 -14.19
N GLY A 345 -12.74 29.80 -13.76
CA GLY A 345 -11.29 29.85 -13.52
C GLY A 345 -10.85 28.99 -12.35
N ALA A 346 -11.69 28.83 -11.31
CA ALA A 346 -11.41 27.96 -10.19
C ALA A 346 -11.56 26.48 -10.55
N GLU A 347 -12.66 26.14 -11.26
CA GLU A 347 -12.91 24.80 -11.79
C GLU A 347 -11.76 24.35 -12.71
N GLN A 348 -11.39 25.19 -13.68
CA GLN A 348 -10.30 24.91 -14.64
C GLN A 348 -8.95 24.72 -13.94
N SER A 349 -8.68 25.47 -12.88
CA SER A 349 -7.43 25.30 -12.12
C SER A 349 -7.32 23.93 -11.46
N VAL A 350 -8.43 23.40 -10.91
CA VAL A 350 -8.46 22.06 -10.30
C VAL A 350 -8.37 20.99 -11.41
N MET A 351 -9.11 21.17 -12.52
CA MET A 351 -9.04 20.25 -13.65
C MET A 351 -7.60 20.15 -14.21
N ASN A 352 -6.95 21.29 -14.48
CA ASN A 352 -5.57 21.32 -14.97
C ASN A 352 -4.58 20.68 -13.98
N ALA A 353 -4.82 20.80 -12.68
CA ALA A 353 -3.97 20.17 -11.67
C ALA A 353 -4.11 18.63 -11.67
N LEU A 354 -5.23 18.10 -12.13
CA LEU A 354 -5.47 16.67 -12.28
C LEU A 354 -5.03 16.11 -13.65
N ASP A 355 -4.67 16.96 -14.65
CA ASP A 355 -4.19 16.52 -15.97
C ASP A 355 -3.01 15.53 -15.91
N PRO A 356 -2.02 15.68 -15.00
CA PRO A 356 -0.95 14.69 -14.86
C PRO A 356 -1.43 13.29 -14.46
N MET A 357 -2.50 13.19 -13.65
CA MET A 357 -3.06 11.90 -13.28
C MET A 357 -3.72 11.21 -14.48
N GLU A 358 -4.45 11.95 -15.30
CA GLU A 358 -5.05 11.45 -16.54
C GLU A 358 -3.99 11.05 -17.57
N SER A 359 -2.98 11.90 -17.76
CA SER A 359 -1.85 11.64 -18.67
C SER A 359 -1.02 10.40 -18.24
N ALA A 360 -0.95 10.13 -16.94
CA ALA A 360 -0.28 8.96 -16.39
C ALA A 360 -1.16 7.69 -16.35
N GLY A 361 -2.40 7.77 -16.85
CA GLY A 361 -3.36 6.66 -16.82
C GLY A 361 -3.91 6.32 -15.43
N ASN A 362 -3.74 7.21 -14.44
CA ASN A 362 -4.28 6.95 -13.11
C ASN A 362 -5.80 7.13 -13.05
N ILE A 363 -6.36 7.96 -13.92
CA ILE A 363 -7.79 8.22 -14.09
C ILE A 363 -8.13 8.33 -15.58
N ASP A 364 -9.33 7.96 -15.95
CA ASP A 364 -9.84 8.02 -17.33
C ASP A 364 -10.57 9.33 -17.63
N GLY A 365 -10.92 10.10 -16.60
CA GLY A 365 -11.60 11.37 -16.75
C GLY A 365 -11.80 12.07 -15.42
N LYS A 366 -12.16 13.35 -15.51
CA LYS A 366 -12.39 14.21 -14.35
C LYS A 366 -13.45 15.26 -14.65
N ASP A 367 -14.15 15.68 -13.62
CA ASP A 367 -15.06 16.80 -13.65
C ASP A 367 -15.00 17.59 -12.35
N VAL A 368 -15.11 18.90 -12.43
CA VAL A 368 -15.10 19.80 -11.29
C VAL A 368 -16.21 20.83 -11.43
N TYR A 369 -17.06 20.94 -10.44
CA TYR A 369 -18.20 21.83 -10.43
C TYR A 369 -18.24 22.66 -9.14
N ILE A 370 -18.45 23.97 -9.30
CA ILE A 370 -18.69 24.92 -8.22
C ILE A 370 -20.04 25.59 -8.45
N ASN A 371 -21.01 25.34 -7.56
CA ASN A 371 -22.30 26.01 -7.65
C ASN A 371 -22.11 27.54 -7.43
N PRO A 372 -22.47 28.40 -8.40
CA PRO A 372 -22.36 29.84 -8.24
C PRO A 372 -23.38 30.41 -7.23
N VAL A 373 -24.45 29.67 -6.96
CA VAL A 373 -25.50 30.06 -6.01
C VAL A 373 -25.25 29.38 -4.68
N GLN A 374 -24.28 29.87 -3.94
CA GLN A 374 -24.01 29.38 -2.58
C GLN A 374 -23.62 30.52 -1.65
N ALA A 375 -24.08 30.46 -0.41
CA ALA A 375 -23.65 31.38 0.63
C ALA A 375 -22.26 30.99 1.10
N ILE A 376 -21.38 31.98 1.26
CA ILE A 376 -20.04 31.80 1.81
C ILE A 376 -19.90 32.71 3.02
N SER A 377 -19.49 32.13 4.14
CA SER A 377 -19.21 32.85 5.38
C SER A 377 -18.08 32.16 6.13
N GLU A 378 -17.70 32.67 7.27
CA GLU A 378 -16.73 32.03 8.17
C GLU A 378 -17.18 30.63 8.60
N THR A 379 -18.48 30.40 8.75
CA THR A 379 -19.08 29.11 9.17
C THR A 379 -19.64 28.29 8.01
N THR A 380 -19.68 28.85 6.80
CA THR A 380 -20.22 28.18 5.61
C THR A 380 -19.15 28.15 4.52
N PRO A 381 -18.41 27.03 4.38
CA PRO A 381 -17.33 26.92 3.42
C PRO A 381 -17.84 26.91 1.98
N LEU A 382 -17.01 27.40 1.05
CA LEU A 382 -17.24 27.22 -0.38
C LEU A 382 -17.15 25.73 -0.73
N ARG A 383 -18.21 25.17 -1.27
CA ARG A 383 -18.27 23.76 -1.68
C ARG A 383 -17.83 23.62 -3.13
N VAL A 384 -16.86 22.75 -3.32
CA VAL A 384 -16.35 22.32 -4.63
C VAL A 384 -16.68 20.83 -4.77
N LYS A 385 -17.33 20.44 -5.85
CA LYS A 385 -17.57 19.03 -6.20
C LYS A 385 -16.55 18.64 -7.24
N ALA A 386 -15.69 17.68 -6.94
CA ALA A 386 -14.79 17.07 -7.90
C ALA A 386 -15.12 15.59 -8.04
N GLN A 387 -15.07 15.07 -9.26
CA GLN A 387 -15.30 13.68 -9.59
C GLN A 387 -14.16 13.20 -10.49
N VAL A 388 -13.69 12.00 -10.26
CA VAL A 388 -12.68 11.32 -11.09
C VAL A 388 -13.25 9.99 -11.56
N VAL A 389 -12.96 9.64 -12.80
CA VAL A 389 -13.35 8.36 -13.38
C VAL A 389 -12.17 7.40 -13.24
N VAL A 390 -12.38 6.31 -12.53
CA VAL A 390 -11.37 5.26 -12.35
C VAL A 390 -11.53 4.22 -13.45
N GLY A 391 -10.43 3.79 -14.05
CA GLY A 391 -10.41 2.70 -15.02
C GLY A 391 -10.91 1.38 -14.42
N LYS A 392 -11.52 0.53 -15.26
CA LYS A 392 -12.01 -0.77 -14.82
C LYS A 392 -10.89 -1.80 -14.88
N ILE A 393 -10.76 -2.59 -13.83
CA ILE A 393 -9.85 -3.75 -13.78
C ILE A 393 -10.63 -4.99 -14.22
N VAL A 394 -10.04 -5.77 -15.13
CA VAL A 394 -10.59 -7.07 -15.54
C VAL A 394 -10.09 -8.11 -14.54
N HIS A 395 -10.99 -8.69 -13.77
CA HIS A 395 -10.67 -9.73 -12.80
C HIS A 395 -10.75 -11.13 -13.41
N GLU A 396 -11.59 -11.33 -14.43
CA GLU A 396 -11.85 -12.63 -15.07
C GLU A 396 -12.30 -12.41 -16.51
N PHE A 397 -11.92 -13.33 -17.41
CA PHE A 397 -12.45 -13.43 -18.76
C PHE A 397 -13.35 -14.66 -18.85
N ASP A 398 -14.59 -14.46 -19.26
CA ASP A 398 -15.50 -15.53 -19.66
C ASP A 398 -15.55 -15.59 -21.19
N VAL A 399 -15.17 -16.73 -21.77
CA VAL A 399 -14.96 -16.87 -23.22
C VAL A 399 -15.80 -18.02 -23.77
N ASP A 400 -16.77 -17.66 -24.59
CA ASP A 400 -17.53 -18.62 -25.39
C ASP A 400 -16.72 -19.06 -26.65
N LEU A 401 -16.20 -20.27 -26.64
CA LEU A 401 -15.47 -20.83 -27.77
C LEU A 401 -16.30 -21.89 -28.48
N GLY A 402 -16.70 -21.64 -29.72
CA GLY A 402 -17.41 -22.58 -30.57
C GLY A 402 -16.54 -23.11 -31.72
N LEU A 403 -16.75 -24.37 -32.11
CA LEU A 403 -16.21 -24.89 -33.35
C LEU A 403 -17.20 -24.62 -34.50
N THR A 404 -16.71 -24.11 -35.63
CA THR A 404 -17.49 -23.86 -36.83
C THR A 404 -16.72 -24.31 -38.07
N ASP A 405 -17.43 -24.72 -39.09
CA ASP A 405 -16.87 -25.08 -40.41
C ASP A 405 -16.78 -23.86 -41.36
N LYS A 406 -17.33 -22.72 -40.95
CA LYS A 406 -17.28 -21.44 -41.67
C LYS A 406 -17.26 -20.25 -40.69
N ILE A 407 -16.50 -19.23 -41.04
CA ILE A 407 -16.47 -17.91 -40.40
C ILE A 407 -16.99 -16.87 -41.39
#